data_10e9752263ae17334942cd7b9b6e7d3e
#
_entry.id   10e9752263ae17334942cd7b9b6e7d3e
#
_cell.length_a   1.000
_cell.length_b   1.000
_cell.length_c   1.000
_cell.angle_alpha   90.00
_cell.angle_beta   90.00
_cell.angle_gamma   90.00
#
_symmetry.space_group_name_H-M   'P 1'
#
loop_
_entity.id
_entity.type
_entity.pdbx_description
1 polymer ?
#
loop_
_entity_poly.entity_id
_entity_poly.type
_entity_poly.pdbx_seq_one_letter_code
_entity_poly.pdbx_strand_id
1 'polypeptide(L)'
;MTHRHHTCCFASRLVVSLLLLVLVAPSAWGQKLFRTEKDSIAFFRGFAVQFDLVGPAMLLLSDHGEYEAGLRLNLHDQWFPTLEMGIGRANHEKDEVTGLTFKTTAPYFRLGMDWNVMKNKHLPNRIYAGFRYGFTAFKADVTREKLKDPVFGGTSEFGVEGMSCSQHWLEGVFGIDAQIYGPMHLGWTIRYVRRLFHKEGDIGQAWYVPGFGLNGQDHFNANFYVIIDI
;
A
#
# COMPACT_ATOMS: atom_id res chain seq x y z
N MET A 1 -16.83 -30.17 -29.10
CA MET A 1 -16.47 -29.38 -27.89
C MET A 1 -14.95 -29.21 -27.78
N THR A 2 -14.29 -28.54 -28.71
CA THR A 2 -12.78 -28.45 -28.76
C THR A 2 -12.27 -27.09 -29.23
N HIS A 3 -12.99 -25.99 -29.03
CA HIS A 3 -12.55 -24.66 -29.51
C HIS A 3 -12.12 -23.66 -28.42
N ARG A 4 -12.14 -24.07 -27.12
CA ARG A 4 -11.84 -23.10 -26.02
C ARG A 4 -10.37 -23.08 -25.54
N HIS A 5 -9.53 -24.03 -25.91
CA HIS A 5 -8.16 -24.11 -25.41
C HIS A 5 -7.13 -23.29 -26.22
N HIS A 6 -7.42 -22.99 -27.51
CA HIS A 6 -6.47 -22.29 -28.35
C HIS A 6 -6.43 -20.77 -28.13
N THR A 7 -7.53 -20.15 -27.73
CA THR A 7 -7.61 -18.69 -27.47
C THR A 7 -6.86 -18.28 -26.21
N CYS A 8 -6.82 -19.10 -25.16
CA CYS A 8 -6.11 -18.79 -23.93
C CYS A 8 -4.57 -18.81 -24.11
N CYS A 9 -4.05 -19.75 -24.89
CA CYS A 9 -2.62 -19.82 -25.22
C CYS A 9 -2.14 -18.66 -26.12
N PHE A 10 -3.00 -18.17 -27.02
CA PHE A 10 -2.64 -17.07 -27.91
C PHE A 10 -2.60 -15.74 -27.15
N ALA A 11 -3.55 -15.48 -26.27
CA ALA A 11 -3.58 -14.30 -25.41
C ALA A 11 -2.38 -14.26 -24.44
N SER A 12 -2.02 -15.40 -23.85
CA SER A 12 -0.84 -15.53 -22.98
C SER A 12 0.46 -15.24 -23.72
N ARG A 13 0.62 -15.75 -24.94
CA ARG A 13 1.81 -15.49 -25.78
C ARG A 13 1.90 -14.04 -26.23
N LEU A 14 0.76 -13.40 -26.52
CA LEU A 14 0.69 -11.98 -26.87
C LEU A 14 1.08 -11.09 -25.70
N VAL A 15 0.60 -11.39 -24.50
CA VAL A 15 0.96 -10.66 -23.27
C VAL A 15 2.44 -10.83 -22.93
N VAL A 16 2.99 -12.03 -23.06
CA VAL A 16 4.41 -12.29 -22.82
C VAL A 16 5.29 -11.59 -23.88
N SER A 17 4.89 -11.59 -25.17
CA SER A 17 5.64 -10.88 -26.20
C SER A 17 5.55 -9.36 -26.06
N LEU A 18 4.41 -8.83 -25.60
CA LEU A 18 4.24 -7.41 -25.30
C LEU A 18 5.08 -7.00 -24.09
N LEU A 19 5.14 -7.84 -23.07
CA LEU A 19 5.99 -7.65 -21.88
C LEU A 19 7.48 -7.70 -22.25
N LEU A 20 7.89 -8.64 -23.12
CA LEU A 20 9.25 -8.71 -23.67
C LEU A 20 9.58 -7.49 -24.53
N LEU A 21 8.64 -7.00 -25.32
CA LEU A 21 8.82 -5.80 -26.15
C LEU A 21 8.97 -4.54 -25.30
N VAL A 22 8.23 -4.44 -24.19
CA VAL A 22 8.37 -3.38 -23.19
C VAL A 22 9.71 -3.48 -22.45
N LEU A 23 10.21 -4.69 -22.21
CA LEU A 23 11.52 -4.92 -21.58
C LEU A 23 12.71 -4.68 -22.54
N VAL A 24 12.53 -4.86 -23.85
CA VAL A 24 13.58 -4.67 -24.88
C VAL A 24 13.57 -3.26 -25.47
N ALA A 25 12.46 -2.50 -25.37
CA ALA A 25 12.35 -1.10 -25.82
C ALA A 25 13.11 -0.02 -25.01
N PRO A 26 13.89 -0.31 -23.95
CA PRO A 26 14.46 0.73 -23.08
C PRO A 26 15.77 1.33 -23.54
N SER A 27 16.39 0.87 -24.64
CA SER A 27 17.71 1.40 -24.95
C SER A 27 17.75 2.82 -25.49
N ALA A 28 16.64 3.35 -26.03
CA ALA A 28 16.59 4.71 -26.55
C ALA A 28 15.87 5.72 -25.63
N TRP A 29 14.87 5.28 -24.83
CA TRP A 29 14.11 6.14 -23.94
C TRP A 29 14.61 6.11 -22.49
N GLY A 30 15.14 4.98 -22.05
CA GLY A 30 15.68 4.81 -20.69
C GLY A 30 16.88 5.69 -20.40
N GLN A 31 17.73 5.98 -21.40
CA GLN A 31 18.87 6.86 -21.21
C GLN A 31 18.50 8.33 -20.93
N LYS A 32 17.32 8.79 -21.36
CA LYS A 32 16.82 10.14 -21.03
C LYS A 32 16.14 10.20 -19.66
N LEU A 33 15.50 9.12 -19.23
CA LEU A 33 14.86 9.04 -17.91
C LEU A 33 15.85 9.04 -16.74
N PHE A 34 17.04 8.45 -16.94
CA PHE A 34 18.11 8.36 -15.95
C PHE A 34 19.25 9.36 -16.17
N ARG A 35 19.05 10.38 -17.01
CA ARG A 35 20.05 11.40 -17.22
C ARG A 35 20.13 12.30 -15.99
N THR A 36 21.00 11.95 -15.08
CA THR A 36 21.44 12.81 -13.99
C THR A 36 22.17 14.00 -14.58
N GLU A 37 21.76 15.23 -14.24
CA GLU A 37 22.50 16.42 -14.61
C GLU A 37 23.94 16.28 -14.09
N LYS A 38 24.94 16.55 -14.93
CA LYS A 38 26.35 16.54 -14.51
C LYS A 38 26.60 17.80 -13.69
N ASP A 39 26.30 17.71 -12.41
CA ASP A 39 26.71 18.69 -11.43
C ASP A 39 27.76 18.09 -10.49
N SER A 40 28.30 18.91 -9.59
CA SER A 40 29.30 18.48 -8.60
C SER A 40 28.72 17.76 -7.39
N ILE A 41 27.43 17.42 -7.40
CA ILE A 41 26.71 16.86 -6.26
C ILE A 41 26.85 15.34 -6.24
N ALA A 42 27.14 14.77 -5.08
CA ALA A 42 27.29 13.33 -4.92
C ALA A 42 26.00 12.58 -5.30
N PHE A 43 26.14 11.44 -5.98
CA PHE A 43 25.00 10.60 -6.37
C PHE A 43 24.23 10.09 -5.17
N PHE A 44 24.91 9.56 -4.15
CA PHE A 44 24.29 9.17 -2.89
C PHE A 44 24.39 10.31 -1.89
N ARG A 45 23.25 10.74 -1.36
CA ARG A 45 23.12 11.88 -0.46
C ARG A 45 22.61 11.52 0.94
N GLY A 46 22.57 10.24 1.26
CA GLY A 46 22.11 9.75 2.55
C GLY A 46 20.77 9.03 2.46
N PHE A 47 20.15 8.86 3.57
CA PHE A 47 18.84 8.24 3.70
C PHE A 47 17.96 9.01 4.68
N ALA A 48 16.67 8.81 4.58
CA ALA A 48 15.69 9.38 5.50
C ALA A 48 14.84 8.28 6.11
N VAL A 49 14.49 8.45 7.37
CA VAL A 49 13.49 7.63 8.05
C VAL A 49 12.21 8.42 8.17
N GLN A 50 11.08 7.80 7.85
CA GLN A 50 9.77 8.44 7.93
C GLN A 50 8.84 7.64 8.83
N PHE A 51 7.96 8.37 9.55
CA PHE A 51 6.93 7.80 10.43
C PHE A 51 5.59 8.43 10.09
N ASP A 52 4.58 7.59 9.86
CA ASP A 52 3.21 8.05 9.65
C ASP A 52 2.58 8.47 10.97
N LEU A 53 1.83 9.57 10.93
CA LEU A 53 1.08 10.09 12.08
C LEU A 53 -0.43 9.84 11.96
N VAL A 54 -0.93 9.63 10.75
CA VAL A 54 -2.36 9.43 10.49
C VAL A 54 -2.82 8.06 10.97
N GLY A 55 -2.04 7.02 10.70
CA GLY A 55 -2.36 5.66 11.10
C GLY A 55 -2.56 5.49 12.61
N PRO A 56 -1.62 5.96 13.45
CA PRO A 56 -1.79 5.96 14.91
C PRO A 56 -2.97 6.81 15.38
N ALA A 57 -3.24 7.96 14.74
CA ALA A 57 -4.41 8.76 15.07
C ALA A 57 -5.73 8.03 14.74
N MET A 58 -5.77 7.30 13.64
CA MET A 58 -6.92 6.46 13.27
C MET A 58 -7.19 5.35 14.29
N LEU A 59 -6.14 4.74 14.88
CA LEU A 59 -6.30 3.74 15.94
C LEU A 59 -6.95 4.30 17.22
N LEU A 60 -6.85 5.61 17.45
CA LEU A 60 -7.47 6.29 18.58
C LEU A 60 -8.90 6.75 18.28
N LEU A 61 -9.21 7.03 17.01
CA LEU A 61 -10.46 7.67 16.59
C LEU A 61 -11.41 6.71 15.87
N SER A 62 -10.95 5.54 15.45
CA SER A 62 -11.75 4.57 14.70
C SER A 62 -11.39 3.13 15.06
N ASP A 63 -12.16 2.20 14.52
CA ASP A 63 -12.01 0.74 14.75
C ASP A 63 -10.83 0.13 14.00
N HIS A 64 -10.10 0.93 13.23
CA HIS A 64 -8.95 0.48 12.44
C HIS A 64 -7.90 1.56 12.32
N GLY A 65 -6.67 1.13 12.08
CA GLY A 65 -5.54 2.02 11.83
C GLY A 65 -4.25 1.22 11.73
N GLU A 66 -3.14 1.92 11.62
CA GLU A 66 -1.85 1.29 11.39
C GLU A 66 -0.70 2.06 12.01
N TYR A 67 0.39 1.37 12.32
CA TYR A 67 1.69 1.96 12.60
C TYR A 67 2.58 1.71 11.40
N GLU A 68 3.12 2.77 10.81
CA GLU A 68 3.98 2.69 9.64
C GLU A 68 5.28 3.42 9.84
N ALA A 69 6.37 2.78 9.43
CA ALA A 69 7.68 3.38 9.31
C ALA A 69 8.23 3.12 7.90
N GLY A 70 9.00 4.05 7.38
CA GLY A 70 9.62 3.94 6.06
C GLY A 70 11.07 4.35 6.05
N LEU A 71 11.82 3.75 5.15
CA LEU A 71 13.19 4.11 4.81
C LEU A 71 13.20 4.62 3.37
N ARG A 72 13.76 5.79 3.16
CA ARG A 72 13.91 6.43 1.85
C ARG A 72 15.38 6.69 1.58
N LEU A 73 15.90 6.23 0.45
CA LEU A 73 17.25 6.55 -0.01
C LEU A 73 17.22 7.83 -0.84
N ASN A 74 18.18 8.72 -0.63
CA ASN A 74 18.33 9.92 -1.43
C ASN A 74 19.41 9.70 -2.49
N LEU A 75 19.00 9.57 -3.76
CA LEU A 75 19.88 9.45 -4.90
C LEU A 75 19.82 10.74 -5.72
N HIS A 76 20.82 11.60 -5.55
CA HIS A 76 21.00 12.85 -6.28
C HIS A 76 19.85 13.85 -6.13
N ASP A 77 19.11 13.83 -5.01
CA ASP A 77 17.89 14.61 -4.75
C ASP A 77 16.80 14.47 -5.83
N GLN A 78 16.96 13.49 -6.71
CA GLN A 78 16.06 13.23 -7.82
C GLN A 78 15.25 11.94 -7.64
N TRP A 79 15.89 10.88 -7.17
CA TRP A 79 15.33 9.54 -7.06
C TRP A 79 15.32 9.11 -5.61
N PHE A 80 14.19 8.62 -5.16
CA PHE A 80 14.02 8.20 -3.78
C PHE A 80 13.42 6.79 -3.74
N PRO A 81 14.26 5.72 -3.88
CA PRO A 81 13.81 4.37 -3.55
C PRO A 81 13.30 4.34 -2.12
N THR A 82 12.11 3.77 -1.91
CA THR A 82 11.41 3.79 -0.63
C THR A 82 10.96 2.39 -0.27
N LEU A 83 11.22 2.00 0.96
CA LEU A 83 10.71 0.79 1.61
C LEU A 83 9.88 1.23 2.81
N GLU A 84 8.62 0.84 2.84
CA GLU A 84 7.72 1.09 3.96
C GLU A 84 7.25 -0.24 4.56
N MET A 85 7.14 -0.28 5.87
CA MET A 85 6.61 -1.41 6.61
C MET A 85 5.71 -0.92 7.73
N GLY A 86 4.68 -1.68 8.01
CA GLY A 86 3.76 -1.33 9.08
C GLY A 86 3.02 -2.53 9.63
N ILE A 87 2.26 -2.26 10.68
CA ILE A 87 1.34 -3.21 11.31
C ILE A 87 -0.04 -2.56 11.28
N GLY A 88 -0.95 -3.12 10.51
CA GLY A 88 -2.34 -2.72 10.48
C GLY A 88 -3.16 -3.52 11.49
N ARG A 89 -4.07 -2.83 12.18
CA ARG A 89 -4.99 -3.43 13.15
C ARG A 89 -6.40 -2.94 12.89
N ALA A 90 -7.36 -3.86 13.00
CA ALA A 90 -8.78 -3.55 13.02
C ALA A 90 -9.48 -4.37 14.11
N ASN A 91 -10.41 -3.73 14.80
CA ASN A 91 -11.30 -4.34 15.80
C ASN A 91 -12.68 -3.69 15.64
N HIS A 92 -13.43 -4.15 14.64
CA HIS A 92 -14.78 -3.65 14.39
C HIS A 92 -15.78 -4.55 15.10
N GLU A 93 -16.37 -4.04 16.17
CA GLU A 93 -17.30 -4.80 17.02
C GLU A 93 -18.73 -4.54 16.60
N LYS A 94 -19.52 -5.59 16.45
CA LYS A 94 -20.96 -5.53 16.19
C LYS A 94 -21.36 -4.56 15.08
N ASP A 95 -21.01 -4.91 13.84
CA ASP A 95 -21.52 -4.16 12.68
C ASP A 95 -23.04 -3.97 12.77
N GLU A 96 -23.53 -2.76 12.60
CA GLU A 96 -24.94 -2.39 12.82
C GLU A 96 -25.92 -3.16 11.92
N VAL A 97 -25.48 -3.62 10.75
CA VAL A 97 -26.32 -4.30 9.76
C VAL A 97 -26.22 -5.82 9.89
N THR A 98 -25.01 -6.35 10.02
CA THR A 98 -24.75 -7.78 10.00
C THR A 98 -24.60 -8.39 11.39
N GLY A 99 -24.31 -7.58 12.40
CA GLY A 99 -23.99 -8.01 13.76
C GLY A 99 -22.68 -8.79 13.87
N LEU A 100 -21.84 -8.73 12.84
CA LEU A 100 -20.54 -9.39 12.79
C LEU A 100 -19.49 -8.55 13.52
N THR A 101 -18.60 -9.23 14.20
CA THR A 101 -17.36 -8.66 14.76
C THR A 101 -16.20 -9.12 13.92
N PHE A 102 -15.37 -8.18 13.46
CA PHE A 102 -14.18 -8.42 12.65
C PHE A 102 -12.93 -8.02 13.41
N LYS A 103 -11.95 -8.91 13.51
CA LYS A 103 -10.66 -8.63 14.15
C LYS A 103 -9.53 -9.11 13.26
N THR A 104 -8.50 -8.25 13.14
CA THR A 104 -7.25 -8.62 12.47
C THR A 104 -6.10 -7.77 12.99
N THR A 105 -4.90 -8.33 12.98
CA THR A 105 -3.65 -7.60 13.21
C THR A 105 -2.56 -8.31 12.41
N ALA A 106 -1.95 -7.62 11.46
CA ALA A 106 -0.88 -8.20 10.67
C ALA A 106 0.08 -7.15 10.10
N PRO A 107 1.31 -7.57 9.77
CA PRO A 107 2.26 -6.73 9.08
C PRO A 107 1.93 -6.58 7.60
N TYR A 108 2.40 -5.48 7.02
CA TYR A 108 2.38 -5.24 5.59
C TYR A 108 3.68 -4.56 5.15
N PHE A 109 3.96 -4.64 3.86
CA PHE A 109 5.16 -4.08 3.26
C PHE A 109 4.80 -3.34 1.97
N ARG A 110 5.49 -2.23 1.72
CA ARG A 110 5.43 -1.49 0.47
C ARG A 110 6.84 -1.19 -0.03
N LEU A 111 7.04 -1.40 -1.31
CA LEU A 111 8.30 -1.06 -1.99
C LEU A 111 7.98 -0.15 -3.17
N GLY A 112 8.74 0.90 -3.35
CA GLY A 112 8.49 1.83 -4.43
C GLY A 112 9.61 2.81 -4.69
N MET A 113 9.28 3.82 -5.48
CA MET A 113 10.21 4.87 -5.85
C MET A 113 9.46 6.19 -6.03
N ASP A 114 10.05 7.26 -5.52
CA ASP A 114 9.60 8.62 -5.74
C ASP A 114 10.57 9.36 -6.64
N TRP A 115 10.05 10.29 -7.42
CA TRP A 115 10.78 11.22 -8.26
C TRP A 115 10.51 12.64 -7.82
N ASN A 116 11.56 13.40 -7.55
CA ASN A 116 11.44 14.82 -7.33
C ASN A 116 11.07 15.51 -8.65
N VAL A 117 9.88 16.10 -8.70
CA VAL A 117 9.34 16.77 -9.89
C VAL A 117 9.70 18.26 -9.95
N MET A 118 10.38 18.79 -8.94
CA MET A 118 10.78 20.19 -8.91
C MET A 118 11.85 20.47 -9.95
N LYS A 119 11.83 21.67 -10.53
CA LYS A 119 12.86 22.15 -11.46
C LYS A 119 14.21 22.27 -10.76
N ASN A 120 14.25 22.82 -9.56
CA ASN A 120 15.44 22.85 -8.71
C ASN A 120 15.35 21.72 -7.69
N LYS A 121 16.10 20.64 -7.93
CA LYS A 121 16.01 19.38 -7.16
C LYS A 121 16.74 19.41 -5.83
N HIS A 122 17.73 20.32 -5.71
CA HIS A 122 18.61 20.40 -4.53
C HIS A 122 18.09 21.33 -3.44
N LEU A 123 16.83 21.77 -3.56
CA LEU A 123 16.18 22.50 -2.48
C LEU A 123 15.82 21.57 -1.33
N PRO A 124 15.80 22.08 -0.09
CA PRO A 124 15.41 21.29 1.07
C PRO A 124 13.95 20.83 1.03
N ASN A 125 13.07 21.64 0.43
CA ASN A 125 11.67 21.26 0.20
C ASN A 125 11.57 20.46 -1.08
N ARG A 126 10.69 19.44 -1.09
CA ARG A 126 10.55 18.49 -2.21
C ARG A 126 9.09 18.36 -2.59
N ILE A 127 8.81 18.32 -3.89
CA ILE A 127 7.53 17.88 -4.44
C ILE A 127 7.84 16.63 -5.27
N TYR A 128 7.15 15.55 -4.99
CA TYR A 128 7.45 14.29 -5.64
C TYR A 128 6.20 13.56 -6.10
N ALA A 129 6.38 12.77 -7.13
CA ALA A 129 5.43 11.79 -7.58
C ALA A 129 6.09 10.41 -7.59
N GLY A 130 5.35 9.36 -7.31
CA GLY A 130 5.93 8.04 -7.21
C GLY A 130 4.91 6.93 -7.31
N PHE A 131 5.41 5.72 -7.13
CA PHE A 131 4.58 4.53 -7.06
C PHE A 131 5.05 3.62 -5.92
N ARG A 132 4.13 2.79 -5.42
CA ARG A 132 4.38 1.74 -4.44
C ARG A 132 3.72 0.46 -4.90
N TYR A 133 4.38 -0.64 -4.65
CA TYR A 133 3.79 -1.97 -4.68
C TYR A 133 3.68 -2.47 -3.25
N GLY A 134 2.47 -2.76 -2.81
CA GLY A 134 2.18 -3.23 -1.47
C GLY A 134 1.71 -4.67 -1.45
N PHE A 135 2.01 -5.36 -0.37
CA PHE A 135 1.47 -6.69 -0.10
C PHE A 135 1.32 -6.97 1.38
N THR A 136 0.35 -7.81 1.69
CA THR A 136 0.12 -8.36 3.03
C THR A 136 -0.40 -9.77 2.94
N ALA A 137 -0.06 -10.59 3.94
CA ALA A 137 -0.69 -11.87 4.21
C ALA A 137 -1.10 -11.88 5.68
N PHE A 138 -2.37 -12.08 5.95
CA PHE A 138 -2.93 -11.89 7.27
C PHE A 138 -3.99 -12.92 7.61
N LYS A 139 -4.30 -13.02 8.90
CA LYS A 139 -5.43 -13.79 9.41
C LYS A 139 -6.48 -12.84 9.98
N ALA A 140 -7.72 -13.16 9.75
CA ALA A 140 -8.85 -12.42 10.29
C ALA A 140 -9.80 -13.37 11.04
N ASP A 141 -10.35 -12.85 12.12
CA ASP A 141 -11.40 -13.54 12.88
C ASP A 141 -12.72 -12.82 12.62
N VAL A 142 -13.73 -13.61 12.25
CA VAL A 142 -15.09 -13.12 12.01
C VAL A 142 -16.04 -13.91 12.89
N THR A 143 -16.65 -13.22 13.85
CA THR A 143 -17.54 -13.85 14.82
C THR A 143 -18.87 -13.10 14.87
N ARG A 144 -19.92 -13.80 15.23
CA ARG A 144 -21.24 -13.23 15.46
C ARG A 144 -21.80 -13.71 16.79
N GLU A 145 -22.45 -12.82 17.51
CA GLU A 145 -23.15 -13.20 18.74
C GLU A 145 -24.24 -14.26 18.47
N LYS A 146 -24.53 -15.03 19.51
CA LYS A 146 -25.55 -16.09 19.48
C LYS A 146 -26.90 -15.55 19.02
N LEU A 147 -27.33 -16.04 17.85
CA LEU A 147 -28.70 -15.81 17.38
C LEU A 147 -29.62 -16.80 18.03
N LYS A 148 -30.64 -16.30 18.73
CA LYS A 148 -31.72 -17.13 19.26
C LYS A 148 -32.76 -17.34 18.17
N ASP A 149 -33.04 -18.60 17.83
CA ASP A 149 -34.12 -18.93 16.92
C ASP A 149 -35.46 -18.60 17.58
N PRO A 150 -36.25 -17.67 17.02
CA PRO A 150 -37.52 -17.28 17.62
C PRO A 150 -38.62 -18.37 17.50
N VAL A 151 -38.42 -19.36 16.60
CA VAL A 151 -39.43 -20.40 16.31
C VAL A 151 -39.13 -21.67 17.07
N PHE A 152 -37.90 -22.16 17.04
CA PHE A 152 -37.50 -23.44 17.61
C PHE A 152 -36.71 -23.30 18.92
N GLY A 153 -36.41 -22.10 19.38
CA GLY A 153 -35.75 -21.84 20.65
C GLY A 153 -34.28 -22.26 20.73
N GLY A 154 -33.67 -22.62 19.59
CA GLY A 154 -32.23 -22.92 19.49
C GLY A 154 -31.37 -21.67 19.48
N THR A 155 -30.08 -21.80 19.82
CA THR A 155 -29.08 -20.75 19.63
C THR A 155 -28.07 -21.20 18.58
N SER A 156 -27.82 -20.37 17.57
CA SER A 156 -26.80 -20.59 16.56
C SER A 156 -25.62 -19.64 16.79
N GLU A 157 -24.42 -20.18 16.87
CA GLU A 157 -23.18 -19.43 16.90
C GLU A 157 -22.59 -19.48 15.49
N PHE A 158 -22.09 -18.31 15.03
CA PHE A 158 -21.31 -18.23 13.81
C PHE A 158 -19.95 -17.64 14.15
N GLY A 159 -18.90 -18.33 13.80
CA GLY A 159 -17.53 -17.86 13.99
C GLY A 159 -16.57 -18.61 13.09
N VAL A 160 -15.74 -17.86 12.41
CA VAL A 160 -14.58 -18.37 11.66
C VAL A 160 -13.36 -17.65 12.21
N GLU A 161 -12.48 -18.40 12.85
CA GLU A 161 -11.23 -17.90 13.40
C GLU A 161 -10.06 -18.25 12.49
N GLY A 162 -9.10 -17.32 12.37
CA GLY A 162 -7.88 -17.54 11.62
C GLY A 162 -8.05 -17.63 10.10
N MET A 163 -9.10 -17.01 9.55
CA MET A 163 -9.35 -16.94 8.11
C MET A 163 -8.15 -16.35 7.37
N SER A 164 -7.48 -17.15 6.53
CA SER A 164 -6.24 -16.79 5.85
C SER A 164 -6.51 -15.97 4.59
N CYS A 165 -6.08 -14.74 4.57
CA CYS A 165 -6.23 -13.81 3.46
C CYS A 165 -4.88 -13.28 2.99
N SER A 166 -4.78 -12.89 1.72
CA SER A 166 -3.63 -12.14 1.21
C SER A 166 -4.07 -11.15 0.16
N GLN A 167 -3.37 -10.03 0.09
CA GLN A 167 -3.67 -8.99 -0.87
C GLN A 167 -2.40 -8.32 -1.39
N HIS A 168 -2.42 -7.98 -2.67
CA HIS A 168 -1.41 -7.22 -3.38
C HIS A 168 -2.06 -6.02 -4.04
N TRP A 169 -1.40 -4.87 -3.98
CA TRP A 169 -1.93 -3.64 -4.55
C TRP A 169 -0.83 -2.75 -5.12
N LEU A 170 -1.24 -1.80 -5.93
CA LEU A 170 -0.40 -0.75 -6.48
C LEU A 170 -0.90 0.60 -5.98
N GLU A 171 0.03 1.49 -5.66
CA GLU A 171 -0.27 2.86 -5.27
C GLU A 171 0.41 3.84 -6.21
N GLY A 172 -0.32 4.85 -6.66
CA GLY A 172 0.23 6.08 -7.21
C GLY A 172 0.32 7.10 -6.09
N VAL A 173 1.48 7.71 -5.91
CA VAL A 173 1.78 8.62 -4.80
C VAL A 173 2.12 9.98 -5.33
N PHE A 174 1.55 11.01 -4.72
CA PHE A 174 1.96 12.40 -4.88
C PHE A 174 2.18 13.00 -3.49
N GLY A 175 3.30 13.71 -3.29
CA GLY A 175 3.61 14.23 -1.98
C GLY A 175 4.47 15.49 -2.00
N ILE A 176 4.50 16.14 -0.85
CA ILE A 176 5.26 17.34 -0.57
C ILE A 176 5.98 17.14 0.76
N ASP A 177 7.30 17.35 0.78
CA ASP A 177 8.09 17.39 2.00
C ASP A 177 8.57 18.82 2.24
N ALA A 178 8.30 19.33 3.42
CA ALA A 178 8.74 20.66 3.86
C ALA A 178 9.75 20.53 5.00
N GLN A 179 10.93 21.09 4.85
CA GLN A 179 11.91 21.18 5.93
C GLN A 179 11.42 22.13 7.01
N ILE A 180 11.41 21.69 8.25
CA ILE A 180 10.99 22.49 9.41
C ILE A 180 12.19 22.96 10.21
N TYR A 181 13.09 22.02 10.55
CA TYR A 181 14.25 22.36 11.35
C TYR A 181 15.39 21.34 11.14
N GLY A 182 16.57 21.80 10.67
CA GLY A 182 17.72 20.93 10.46
C GLY A 182 17.38 19.71 9.58
N PRO A 183 17.57 18.47 10.06
CA PRO A 183 17.28 17.26 9.29
C PRO A 183 15.79 16.87 9.29
N MET A 184 14.92 17.62 10.00
CA MET A 184 13.53 17.26 10.21
C MET A 184 12.63 17.90 9.16
N HIS A 185 11.81 17.06 8.52
CA HIS A 185 10.81 17.45 7.53
C HIS A 185 9.42 16.97 7.96
N LEU A 186 8.40 17.69 7.51
CA LEU A 186 7.02 17.22 7.52
C LEU A 186 6.59 16.93 6.10
N GLY A 187 6.00 15.78 5.90
CA GLY A 187 5.55 15.30 4.61
C GLY A 187 4.05 15.10 4.54
N TRP A 188 3.44 15.48 3.44
CA TRP A 188 2.07 15.17 3.08
C TRP A 188 2.05 14.33 1.84
N THR A 189 1.26 13.26 1.84
CA THR A 189 1.05 12.43 0.65
C THR A 189 -0.42 12.19 0.41
N ILE A 190 -0.77 12.17 -0.88
CA ILE A 190 -2.03 11.62 -1.38
C ILE A 190 -1.67 10.37 -2.18
N ARG A 191 -2.36 9.28 -1.91
CA ARG A 191 -2.15 7.99 -2.53
C ARG A 191 -3.43 7.53 -3.21
N TYR A 192 -3.35 7.17 -4.48
CA TYR A 192 -4.38 6.39 -5.16
C TYR A 192 -3.99 4.93 -5.09
N VAL A 193 -4.80 4.13 -4.42
CA VAL A 193 -4.54 2.72 -4.14
C VAL A 193 -5.45 1.87 -4.98
N ARG A 194 -4.90 0.87 -5.68
CA ARG A 194 -5.66 -0.07 -6.50
C ARG A 194 -5.26 -1.50 -6.22
N ARG A 195 -6.24 -2.32 -5.90
CA ARG A 195 -6.08 -3.75 -5.70
C ARG A 195 -5.71 -4.45 -7.01
N LEU A 196 -4.68 -5.31 -6.98
CA LEU A 196 -4.26 -6.13 -8.11
C LEU A 196 -4.72 -7.58 -7.96
N PHE A 197 -4.25 -8.24 -6.90
CA PHE A 197 -4.54 -9.64 -6.62
C PHE A 197 -4.95 -9.77 -5.16
N HIS A 198 -5.90 -10.65 -4.89
CA HIS A 198 -6.29 -11.00 -3.53
C HIS A 198 -6.69 -12.46 -3.46
N LYS A 199 -6.47 -13.06 -2.30
CA LYS A 199 -7.02 -14.34 -1.92
C LYS A 199 -8.07 -14.08 -0.85
N GLU A 200 -9.28 -14.46 -1.15
CA GLU A 200 -10.40 -14.42 -0.21
C GLU A 200 -10.27 -15.51 0.84
N GLY A 201 -10.83 -15.26 2.00
CA GLY A 201 -10.95 -16.28 3.03
C GLY A 201 -12.17 -17.20 2.81
N ASP A 202 -12.34 -18.14 3.73
CA ASP A 202 -13.37 -19.19 3.62
C ASP A 202 -14.81 -18.65 3.57
N ILE A 203 -15.06 -17.45 4.11
CA ILE A 203 -16.39 -16.81 4.15
C ILE A 203 -16.49 -15.55 3.29
N GLY A 204 -15.49 -15.29 2.44
CA GLY A 204 -15.45 -14.15 1.51
C GLY A 204 -14.37 -13.13 1.81
N GLN A 205 -14.64 -11.87 1.44
CA GLN A 205 -13.66 -10.80 1.53
C GLN A 205 -13.55 -10.27 2.97
N ALA A 206 -12.31 -9.96 3.40
CA ALA A 206 -12.06 -9.30 4.67
C ALA A 206 -12.61 -7.87 4.67
N TRP A 207 -13.17 -7.40 5.77
CA TRP A 207 -13.67 -6.03 5.93
C TRP A 207 -12.55 -4.99 5.88
N TYR A 208 -11.41 -5.31 6.48
CA TYR A 208 -10.21 -4.48 6.50
C TYR A 208 -8.99 -5.30 6.12
N VAL A 209 -8.09 -4.69 5.36
CA VAL A 209 -6.82 -5.28 4.92
C VAL A 209 -5.67 -4.43 5.43
N PRO A 210 -4.75 -4.99 6.26
CA PRO A 210 -3.60 -4.26 6.77
C PRO A 210 -2.77 -3.60 5.67
N GLY A 211 -2.54 -2.29 5.79
CA GLY A 211 -1.80 -1.50 4.82
C GLY A 211 -2.59 -1.07 3.58
N PHE A 212 -3.68 -1.74 3.26
CA PHE A 212 -4.56 -1.33 2.17
C PHE A 212 -5.71 -0.45 2.67
N GLY A 213 -6.30 -0.78 3.82
CA GLY A 213 -7.44 -0.08 4.39
C GLY A 213 -8.74 -0.87 4.30
N LEU A 214 -9.87 -0.20 4.22
CA LEU A 214 -11.19 -0.82 4.06
C LEU A 214 -11.29 -1.54 2.72
N ASN A 215 -11.98 -2.68 2.71
CA ASN A 215 -12.12 -3.49 1.51
C ASN A 215 -12.78 -2.72 0.36
N GLY A 216 -12.15 -2.79 -0.80
CA GLY A 216 -12.60 -2.12 -2.02
C GLY A 216 -11.74 -2.50 -3.22
N GLN A 217 -12.08 -1.98 -4.39
CA GLN A 217 -11.27 -2.15 -5.60
C GLN A 217 -10.16 -1.12 -5.65
N ASP A 218 -10.50 0.13 -5.35
CA ASP A 218 -9.63 1.29 -5.35
C ASP A 218 -10.16 2.37 -4.40
N HIS A 219 -9.27 3.20 -3.90
CA HIS A 219 -9.60 4.33 -3.04
C HIS A 219 -8.44 5.33 -2.97
N PHE A 220 -8.72 6.50 -2.39
CA PHE A 220 -7.71 7.49 -2.06
C PHE A 220 -7.39 7.45 -0.57
N ASN A 221 -6.10 7.55 -0.25
CA ASN A 221 -5.58 7.74 1.10
C ASN A 221 -4.79 9.03 1.17
N ALA A 222 -4.77 9.65 2.34
CA ALA A 222 -3.90 10.77 2.66
C ALA A 222 -3.12 10.44 3.94
N ASN A 223 -1.81 10.66 3.91
CA ASN A 223 -0.93 10.41 5.04
C ASN A 223 -0.14 11.68 5.38
N PHE A 224 0.30 11.75 6.62
CA PHE A 224 1.12 12.82 7.14
C PHE A 224 2.32 12.24 7.87
N TYR A 225 3.53 12.61 7.46
CA TYR A 225 4.77 12.01 7.94
C TYR A 225 5.66 13.00 8.68
N VAL A 226 6.31 12.51 9.71
CA VAL A 226 7.57 13.09 10.20
C VAL A 226 8.70 12.33 9.52
N ILE A 227 9.62 13.08 8.91
CA ILE A 227 10.75 12.56 8.14
C ILE A 227 12.03 13.13 8.74
N ILE A 228 13.04 12.28 8.91
CA ILE A 228 14.34 12.65 9.45
C ILE A 228 15.40 12.22 8.45
N ASP A 229 16.07 13.19 7.84
CA ASP A 229 17.23 12.98 6.95
C ASP A 229 18.46 12.60 7.79
N ILE A 230 19.24 11.57 7.38
CA ILE A 230 20.41 11.02 8.06
C ILE A 230 21.61 10.95 7.09
#